data_e61e2717ecb5e8e7e5342a0538567ed4
#
_entry.id   e61e2717ecb5e8e7e5342a0538567ed4
#
_cell.length_a   1.000
_cell.length_b   1.000
_cell.length_c   1.000
_cell.angle_alpha   90.00
_cell.angle_beta   90.00
_cell.angle_gamma   90.00
#
_symmetry.space_group_name_H-M   'P 1'
#
loop_
_entity.id
_entity.type
_entity.pdbx_description
1 polymer ?
#
loop_
_entity_poly.entity_id
_entity_poly.type
_entity_poly.pdbx_seq_one_letter_code
_entity_poly.pdbx_strand_id
1 'polypeptide(L)'
;NGAHDERAESSRETRVRGRVEPAAVGAPFTVLIDYAHNEAAAESLLRTLRAYKPARLIAVFGCGGDRSRLRRFGMGSVCARLADFCVITEDNSRTEPVEQILADIRAGLRLGNPATPFAEIPDRRQAIYYALDHAQPGDIIAILGKGHETTIERNGVKEPFVEREIVEEYWEVKKI
;
A
#
# COMPACT_ATOMS: atom_id res chain seq x y z
N ASN A 1 -5.96 -43.98 7.21
CA ASN A 1 -4.83 -43.06 7.38
C ASN A 1 -4.60 -42.28 6.10
N GLY A 2 -5.39 -41.26 5.86
CA GLY A 2 -5.28 -40.44 4.66
C GLY A 2 -6.12 -39.15 4.72
N ALA A 3 -6.31 -38.59 5.90
CA ALA A 3 -7.19 -37.42 6.04
C ALA A 3 -6.49 -36.12 6.50
N HIS A 4 -5.16 -36.07 6.48
CA HIS A 4 -4.44 -34.90 7.01
C HIS A 4 -3.71 -34.04 5.97
N ASP A 5 -3.75 -34.40 4.68
CA ASP A 5 -2.97 -33.69 3.66
C ASP A 5 -3.79 -32.75 2.75
N GLU A 6 -5.10 -32.95 2.67
CA GLU A 6 -5.95 -32.15 1.78
C GLU A 6 -6.26 -30.73 2.28
N ARG A 7 -6.09 -30.44 3.58
CA ARG A 7 -6.35 -29.10 4.13
C ARG A 7 -5.22 -28.11 3.94
N ALA A 8 -4.01 -28.60 3.74
CA ALA A 8 -2.84 -27.74 3.55
C ALA A 8 -2.69 -27.26 2.09
N GLU A 9 -3.19 -28.02 1.14
CA GLU A 9 -3.15 -27.64 -0.29
C GLU A 9 -4.28 -26.66 -0.65
N SER A 10 -5.45 -26.79 -0.02
CA SER A 10 -6.59 -25.90 -0.27
C SER A 10 -6.32 -24.45 0.15
N SER A 11 -5.43 -24.21 1.11
CA SER A 11 -5.09 -22.86 1.54
C SER A 11 -4.05 -22.14 0.65
N ARG A 12 -3.39 -22.89 -0.24
CA ARG A 12 -2.41 -22.33 -1.19
C ARG A 12 -3.04 -21.88 -2.51
N GLU A 13 -4.17 -22.44 -2.89
CA GLU A 13 -4.83 -22.14 -4.18
C GLU A 13 -5.74 -20.91 -4.17
N THR A 14 -6.11 -20.37 -3.01
CA THR A 14 -7.02 -19.23 -2.90
C THR A 14 -6.34 -17.86 -2.86
N ARG A 15 -5.02 -17.76 -3.03
CA ARG A 15 -4.34 -16.49 -3.16
C ARG A 15 -4.48 -15.96 -4.59
N VAL A 16 -5.51 -15.19 -4.83
CA VAL A 16 -5.61 -14.42 -6.08
C VAL A 16 -4.40 -13.48 -6.14
N ARG A 17 -3.53 -13.74 -7.12
CA ARG A 17 -2.30 -12.98 -7.38
C ARG A 17 -2.61 -11.49 -7.44
N GLY A 18 -1.94 -10.68 -6.62
CA GLY A 18 -2.10 -9.23 -6.58
C GLY A 18 -3.14 -8.70 -5.61
N ARG A 19 -3.75 -9.54 -4.75
CA ARG A 19 -4.63 -9.06 -3.68
C ARG A 19 -3.91 -8.84 -2.36
N VAL A 20 -3.27 -9.86 -1.79
CA VAL A 20 -2.41 -9.70 -0.62
C VAL A 20 -1.17 -10.54 -0.86
N GLU A 21 -0.07 -9.89 -1.19
CA GLU A 21 1.18 -10.56 -1.54
C GLU A 21 2.30 -10.09 -0.61
N PRO A 22 2.90 -10.99 0.20
CA PRO A 22 4.04 -10.61 1.00
C PRO A 22 5.27 -10.40 0.12
N ALA A 23 6.02 -9.34 0.42
CA ALA A 23 7.28 -9.00 -0.22
C ALA A 23 8.36 -8.81 0.86
N ALA A 24 9.61 -8.53 0.47
CA ALA A 24 10.75 -8.38 1.39
C ALA A 24 10.91 -9.59 2.34
N VAL A 25 10.94 -10.79 1.77
CA VAL A 25 11.08 -12.04 2.53
C VAL A 25 12.37 -12.03 3.36
N GLY A 26 12.27 -12.40 4.64
CA GLY A 26 13.38 -12.41 5.58
C GLY A 26 13.59 -11.09 6.33
N ALA A 27 12.82 -10.05 6.04
CA ALA A 27 12.83 -8.79 6.80
C ALA A 27 12.24 -8.99 8.21
N PRO A 28 12.65 -8.18 9.20
CA PRO A 28 12.06 -8.23 10.54
C PRO A 28 10.67 -7.60 10.60
N PHE A 29 10.18 -7.04 9.51
CA PHE A 29 8.84 -6.47 9.32
C PHE A 29 8.17 -7.15 8.13
N THR A 30 6.86 -6.94 7.98
CA THR A 30 6.08 -7.51 6.88
C THR A 30 5.72 -6.44 5.87
N VAL A 31 5.89 -6.71 4.59
CA VAL A 31 5.43 -5.85 3.49
C VAL A 31 4.37 -6.60 2.70
N LEU A 32 3.20 -6.00 2.59
CA LEU A 32 2.08 -6.55 1.82
C LEU A 32 1.72 -5.61 0.68
N ILE A 33 1.50 -6.18 -0.49
CA ILE A 33 1.09 -5.45 -1.69
C ILE A 33 -0.34 -5.87 -2.01
N ASP A 34 -1.25 -4.90 -2.12
CA ASP A 34 -2.65 -5.17 -2.36
C ASP A 34 -3.28 -4.19 -3.36
N TYR A 35 -4.30 -4.66 -4.06
CA TYR A 35 -5.00 -3.86 -5.07
C TYR A 35 -6.04 -2.90 -4.47
N ALA A 36 -6.29 -2.92 -3.17
CA ALA A 36 -7.27 -2.05 -2.52
C ALA A 36 -7.06 -0.59 -2.93
N HIS A 37 -8.02 -0.02 -3.64
CA HIS A 37 -7.93 1.32 -4.22
C HIS A 37 -9.18 2.19 -3.94
N ASN A 38 -10.07 1.73 -3.07
CA ASN A 38 -11.22 2.50 -2.60
C ASN A 38 -11.36 2.36 -1.08
N GLU A 39 -12.20 3.21 -0.50
CA GLU A 39 -12.38 3.27 0.95
C GLU A 39 -12.79 1.93 1.55
N ALA A 40 -13.80 1.28 0.98
CA ALA A 40 -14.32 0.01 1.53
C ALA A 40 -13.28 -1.11 1.49
N ALA A 41 -12.54 -1.25 0.40
CA ALA A 41 -11.50 -2.27 0.26
C ALA A 41 -10.31 -1.99 1.21
N ALA A 42 -9.89 -0.73 1.32
CA ALA A 42 -8.83 -0.32 2.22
C ALA A 42 -9.24 -0.54 3.68
N GLU A 43 -10.48 -0.20 4.07
CA GLU A 43 -10.98 -0.43 5.41
C GLU A 43 -10.95 -1.92 5.78
N SER A 44 -11.47 -2.76 4.91
CA SER A 44 -11.49 -4.21 5.13
C SER A 44 -10.09 -4.78 5.32
N LEU A 45 -9.15 -4.41 4.45
CA LEU A 45 -7.77 -4.87 4.54
C LEU A 45 -7.08 -4.37 5.82
N LEU A 46 -7.17 -3.09 6.10
CA LEU A 46 -6.48 -2.50 7.27
C LEU A 46 -7.02 -3.04 8.59
N ARG A 47 -8.33 -3.28 8.69
CA ARG A 47 -8.91 -3.94 9.87
C ARG A 47 -8.40 -5.37 10.04
N THR A 48 -8.30 -6.12 8.94
CA THR A 48 -7.73 -7.46 8.95
C THR A 48 -6.27 -7.45 9.41
N LEU A 49 -5.47 -6.52 8.90
CA LEU A 49 -4.06 -6.40 9.28
C LEU A 49 -3.89 -5.95 10.73
N ARG A 50 -4.76 -5.09 11.22
CA ARG A 50 -4.75 -4.66 12.62
C ARG A 50 -4.96 -5.82 13.59
N ALA A 51 -5.74 -6.83 13.20
CA ALA A 51 -5.98 -8.02 14.01
C ALA A 51 -4.72 -8.87 14.25
N TYR A 52 -3.70 -8.75 13.40
CA TYR A 52 -2.39 -9.38 13.61
C TYR A 52 -1.52 -8.65 14.63
N LYS A 53 -2.00 -7.56 15.22
CA LYS A 53 -1.33 -6.77 16.26
C LYS A 53 0.09 -6.35 15.85
N PRO A 54 0.26 -5.64 14.73
CA PRO A 54 1.58 -5.14 14.33
C PRO A 54 2.10 -4.13 15.35
N ALA A 55 3.43 -3.97 15.44
CA ALA A 55 4.03 -2.90 16.21
C ALA A 55 3.54 -1.54 15.70
N ARG A 56 3.57 -1.34 14.38
CA ARG A 56 2.90 -0.24 13.69
C ARG A 56 2.28 -0.75 12.39
N LEU A 57 1.14 -0.20 12.01
CA LEU A 57 0.54 -0.42 10.68
C LEU A 57 0.79 0.83 9.84
N ILE A 58 1.55 0.67 8.77
CA ILE A 58 1.96 1.75 7.86
C ILE A 58 1.23 1.55 6.54
N ALA A 59 0.48 2.56 6.09
CA ALA A 59 -0.21 2.53 4.80
C ALA A 59 0.53 3.41 3.79
N VAL A 60 0.93 2.83 2.66
CA VAL A 60 1.51 3.54 1.52
C VAL A 60 0.49 3.53 0.39
N PHE A 61 0.02 4.68 -0.03
CA PHE A 61 -1.05 4.76 -1.00
C PHE A 61 -1.11 6.08 -1.75
N GLY A 62 -1.76 6.05 -2.89
CA GLY A 62 -2.14 7.21 -3.67
C GLY A 62 -3.53 7.00 -4.25
N CYS A 63 -3.94 7.88 -5.14
CA CYS A 63 -5.18 7.77 -5.88
C CYS A 63 -4.98 8.12 -7.34
N GLY A 64 -5.82 7.54 -8.21
CA GLY A 64 -5.76 7.80 -9.63
C GLY A 64 -6.21 9.20 -10.01
N GLY A 65 -5.57 9.75 -11.02
CA GLY A 65 -6.03 10.95 -11.70
C GLY A 65 -7.16 10.67 -12.68
N ASP A 66 -7.85 11.72 -13.10
CA ASP A 66 -8.99 11.63 -14.03
C ASP A 66 -10.07 10.66 -13.52
N ARG A 67 -10.26 10.63 -12.21
CA ARG A 67 -11.24 9.80 -11.49
C ARG A 67 -11.94 10.64 -10.42
N SER A 68 -12.95 10.06 -9.77
CA SER A 68 -13.72 10.75 -8.74
C SER A 68 -12.83 11.25 -7.59
N ARG A 69 -12.93 12.53 -7.28
CA ARG A 69 -12.23 13.16 -6.16
C ARG A 69 -12.70 12.61 -4.80
N LEU A 70 -13.95 12.15 -4.71
CA LEU A 70 -14.50 11.57 -3.48
C LEU A 70 -13.70 10.37 -2.99
N ARG A 71 -13.15 9.59 -3.93
CA ARG A 71 -12.29 8.45 -3.60
C ARG A 71 -11.04 8.88 -2.83
N ARG A 72 -10.49 10.03 -3.15
CA ARG A 72 -9.28 10.58 -2.50
C ARG A 72 -9.54 10.93 -1.04
N PHE A 73 -10.66 11.58 -0.77
CA PHE A 73 -11.06 11.90 0.60
C PHE A 73 -11.35 10.62 1.40
N GLY A 74 -12.05 9.66 0.83
CA GLY A 74 -12.37 8.38 1.47
C GLY A 74 -11.13 7.55 1.79
N MET A 75 -10.20 7.42 0.85
CA MET A 75 -8.94 6.72 1.07
C MET A 75 -8.10 7.37 2.16
N GLY A 76 -7.93 8.69 2.12
CA GLY A 76 -7.22 9.43 3.15
C GLY A 76 -7.85 9.25 4.52
N SER A 77 -9.18 9.37 4.60
CA SER A 77 -9.92 9.24 5.85
C SER A 77 -9.75 7.87 6.48
N VAL A 78 -9.96 6.79 5.74
CA VAL A 78 -9.88 5.43 6.29
C VAL A 78 -8.45 5.05 6.68
N CYS A 79 -7.46 5.44 5.88
CA CYS A 79 -6.06 5.15 6.20
C CYS A 79 -5.60 5.91 7.45
N ALA A 80 -6.01 7.16 7.61
CA ALA A 80 -5.69 7.93 8.82
C ALA A 80 -6.33 7.34 10.08
N ARG A 81 -7.56 6.80 9.97
CA ARG A 81 -8.24 6.20 11.12
C ARG A 81 -7.66 4.85 11.52
N LEU A 82 -7.17 4.06 10.59
CA LEU A 82 -6.81 2.66 10.84
C LEU A 82 -5.31 2.38 10.83
N ALA A 83 -4.49 3.21 10.20
CA ALA A 83 -3.05 3.09 10.22
C ALA A 83 -2.41 3.96 11.31
N ASP A 84 -1.21 3.58 11.73
CA ASP A 84 -0.42 4.37 12.68
C ASP A 84 0.41 5.45 11.98
N PHE A 85 0.73 5.23 10.72
CA PHE A 85 1.48 6.15 9.87
C PHE A 85 1.04 5.98 8.41
N CYS A 86 0.94 7.08 7.68
CA CYS A 86 0.61 7.06 6.27
C CYS A 86 1.75 7.66 5.44
N VAL A 87 2.05 7.03 4.32
CA VAL A 87 2.91 7.60 3.27
C VAL A 87 2.02 7.83 2.06
N ILE A 88 1.73 9.09 1.76
CA ILE A 88 0.89 9.44 0.61
C ILE A 88 1.76 9.75 -0.60
N THR A 89 1.37 9.24 -1.75
CA THR A 89 2.15 9.29 -2.97
C THR A 89 1.25 9.25 -4.19
N GLU A 90 1.85 9.21 -5.36
CA GLU A 90 1.11 9.03 -6.62
C GLU A 90 0.59 7.61 -6.78
N ASP A 91 -0.47 7.46 -7.52
CA ASP A 91 -0.86 6.29 -8.28
C ASP A 91 -1.00 6.80 -9.72
N ASN A 92 -1.60 6.09 -10.64
CA ASN A 92 -1.76 6.56 -12.01
C ASN A 92 -2.37 7.97 -12.08
N SER A 93 -1.54 8.99 -12.12
CA SER A 93 -2.00 10.39 -12.14
C SER A 93 -2.60 10.79 -13.48
N ARG A 94 -2.30 10.03 -14.52
CA ARG A 94 -2.78 10.24 -15.89
C ARG A 94 -2.46 11.64 -16.38
N THR A 95 -3.47 12.47 -16.63
CA THR A 95 -3.28 13.85 -17.10
C THR A 95 -3.37 14.88 -15.98
N GLU A 96 -3.70 14.45 -14.76
CA GLU A 96 -3.89 15.34 -13.63
C GLU A 96 -2.58 15.61 -12.89
N PRO A 97 -2.32 16.84 -12.43
CA PRO A 97 -1.14 17.11 -11.60
C PRO A 97 -1.19 16.34 -10.29
N VAL A 98 -0.08 15.67 -9.95
CA VAL A 98 0.03 14.86 -8.71
C VAL A 98 -0.25 15.71 -7.47
N GLU A 99 0.22 16.96 -7.44
CA GLU A 99 0.03 17.86 -6.31
C GLU A 99 -1.44 18.09 -5.95
N GLN A 100 -2.31 18.13 -6.95
CA GLN A 100 -3.74 18.30 -6.76
C GLN A 100 -4.37 17.05 -6.14
N ILE A 101 -3.95 15.87 -6.58
CA ILE A 101 -4.41 14.60 -6.03
C ILE A 101 -3.97 14.46 -4.58
N LEU A 102 -2.71 14.78 -4.29
CA LEU A 102 -2.16 14.70 -2.93
C LEU A 102 -2.84 15.70 -1.99
N ALA A 103 -3.21 16.88 -2.46
CA ALA A 103 -3.96 17.85 -1.67
C ALA A 103 -5.31 17.29 -1.21
N ASP A 104 -6.02 16.57 -2.09
CA ASP A 104 -7.30 15.93 -1.75
C ASP A 104 -7.11 14.78 -0.75
N ILE A 105 -6.06 13.97 -0.92
CA ILE A 105 -5.74 12.89 0.04
C ILE A 105 -5.39 13.49 1.40
N ARG A 106 -4.60 14.55 1.45
CA ARG A 106 -4.24 15.28 2.68
C ARG A 106 -5.48 15.79 3.42
N ALA A 107 -6.44 16.36 2.70
CA ALA A 107 -7.71 16.78 3.28
C ALA A 107 -8.47 15.57 3.87
N GLY A 108 -8.46 14.44 3.18
CA GLY A 108 -9.05 13.19 3.67
C GLY A 108 -8.40 12.69 4.94
N LEU A 109 -7.07 12.73 5.03
CA LEU A 109 -6.34 12.37 6.26
C LEU A 109 -6.83 13.18 7.45
N ARG A 110 -6.96 14.49 7.30
CA ARG A 110 -7.43 15.37 8.37
C ARG A 110 -8.87 15.09 8.78
N LEU A 111 -9.72 14.73 7.83
CA LEU A 111 -11.10 14.34 8.11
C LEU A 111 -11.17 13.03 8.89
N GLY A 112 -10.29 12.09 8.59
CA GLY A 112 -10.27 10.78 9.24
C GLY A 112 -9.70 10.83 10.65
N ASN A 113 -8.47 11.28 10.79
CA ASN A 113 -7.79 11.46 12.07
C ASN A 113 -6.65 12.47 11.92
N PRO A 114 -6.84 13.71 12.37
CA PRO A 114 -5.79 14.74 12.24
C PRO A 114 -4.53 14.46 13.06
N ALA A 115 -4.57 13.51 13.99
CA ALA A 115 -3.42 13.14 14.81
C ALA A 115 -2.51 12.09 14.14
N THR A 116 -2.99 11.39 13.11
CA THR A 116 -2.18 10.38 12.43
C THR A 116 -1.05 11.05 11.66
N PRO A 117 0.22 10.74 11.97
CA PRO A 117 1.35 11.29 11.24
C PRO A 117 1.42 10.74 9.82
N PHE A 118 1.93 11.55 8.91
CA PHE A 118 2.12 11.13 7.53
C PHE A 118 3.32 11.80 6.88
N ALA A 119 3.85 11.15 5.85
CA ALA A 119 4.82 11.71 4.92
C ALA A 119 4.18 11.84 3.55
N GLU A 120 4.51 12.91 2.82
CA GLU A 120 4.06 13.15 1.46
C GLU A 120 5.26 13.06 0.53
N ILE A 121 5.28 12.03 -0.31
CA ILE A 121 6.39 11.77 -1.22
C ILE A 121 5.79 11.50 -2.61
N PRO A 122 5.79 12.50 -3.51
CA PRO A 122 5.11 12.41 -4.80
C PRO A 122 5.54 11.22 -5.66
N ASP A 123 6.83 10.94 -5.73
CA ASP A 123 7.35 9.78 -6.47
C ASP A 123 7.10 8.49 -5.71
N ARG A 124 6.33 7.58 -6.31
CA ARG A 124 5.91 6.35 -5.63
C ARG A 124 7.07 5.42 -5.31
N ARG A 125 8.07 5.33 -6.16
CA ARG A 125 9.28 4.53 -5.89
C ARG A 125 9.99 5.04 -4.65
N GLN A 126 10.17 6.35 -4.54
CA GLN A 126 10.77 6.99 -3.38
C GLN A 126 9.92 6.83 -2.12
N ALA A 127 8.59 6.84 -2.26
CA ALA A 127 7.68 6.58 -1.16
C ALA A 127 7.83 5.15 -0.60
N ILE A 128 7.96 4.17 -1.47
CA ILE A 128 8.22 2.78 -1.08
C ILE A 128 9.56 2.67 -0.37
N TYR A 129 10.61 3.29 -0.90
CA TYR A 129 11.93 3.31 -0.26
C TYR A 129 11.87 3.94 1.12
N TYR A 130 11.16 5.05 1.26
CA TYR A 130 10.97 5.72 2.55
C TYR A 130 10.32 4.78 3.57
N ALA A 131 9.25 4.09 3.20
CA ALA A 131 8.58 3.15 4.09
C ALA A 131 9.51 2.00 4.53
N LEU A 132 10.29 1.45 3.61
CA LEU A 132 11.25 0.39 3.90
C LEU A 132 12.39 0.89 4.82
N ASP A 133 12.86 2.11 4.59
CA ASP A 133 13.94 2.71 5.39
C ASP A 133 13.53 2.98 6.84
N HIS A 134 12.27 3.32 7.06
CA HIS A 134 11.75 3.68 8.38
C HIS A 134 11.02 2.53 9.08
N ALA A 135 10.93 1.35 8.44
CA ALA A 135 10.31 0.19 9.04
C ALA A 135 11.10 -0.31 10.25
N GLN A 136 10.37 -0.69 11.29
CA GLN A 136 10.91 -1.24 12.52
C GLN A 136 10.45 -2.70 12.68
N PRO A 137 11.15 -3.50 13.50
CA PRO A 137 10.73 -4.88 13.74
C PRO A 137 9.29 -4.96 14.22
N GLY A 138 8.53 -5.88 13.64
CA GLY A 138 7.11 -6.08 13.96
C GLY A 138 6.14 -5.17 13.21
N ASP A 139 6.62 -4.22 12.40
CA ASP A 139 5.75 -3.38 11.56
C ASP A 139 5.11 -4.18 10.43
N ILE A 140 3.92 -3.76 10.03
CA ILE A 140 3.30 -4.15 8.76
C ILE A 140 3.22 -2.92 7.87
N ILE A 141 3.81 -3.01 6.68
CA ILE A 141 3.69 -2.02 5.62
C ILE A 141 2.68 -2.55 4.61
N ALA A 142 1.58 -1.84 4.43
CA ALA A 142 0.58 -2.14 3.42
C ALA A 142 0.72 -1.15 2.26
N ILE A 143 1.15 -1.64 1.10
CA ILE A 143 1.24 -0.85 -0.13
C ILE A 143 -0.04 -1.07 -0.91
N LEU A 144 -0.85 -0.04 -1.04
CA LEU A 144 -2.21 -0.12 -1.54
C LEU A 144 -2.37 0.53 -2.92
N GLY A 145 -3.25 -0.04 -3.71
CA GLY A 145 -3.81 0.57 -4.91
C GLY A 145 -3.42 -0.11 -6.21
N LYS A 146 -2.20 -0.57 -6.37
CA LYS A 146 -1.69 -1.11 -7.63
C LYS A 146 -1.70 -2.64 -7.71
N GLY A 147 -1.47 -3.31 -6.59
CA GLY A 147 -1.42 -4.78 -6.56
C GLY A 147 -0.44 -5.34 -7.58
N HIS A 148 -0.96 -6.09 -8.55
CA HIS A 148 -0.19 -6.75 -9.60
C HIS A 148 -0.02 -5.92 -10.88
N GLU A 149 -0.44 -4.65 -10.89
CA GLU A 149 -0.20 -3.78 -12.04
C GLU A 149 1.30 -3.68 -12.36
N THR A 150 1.63 -3.60 -13.64
CA THR A 150 3.02 -3.62 -14.11
C THR A 150 3.48 -2.27 -14.64
N THR A 151 2.61 -1.27 -14.63
CA THR A 151 2.91 0.07 -15.14
C THR A 151 2.37 1.15 -14.20
N ILE A 152 2.96 2.34 -14.32
CA ILE A 152 2.41 3.56 -13.75
C ILE A 152 2.23 4.58 -14.87
N GLU A 153 1.10 5.29 -14.88
CA GLU A 153 0.76 6.26 -15.91
C GLU A 153 0.91 7.68 -15.40
N ARG A 154 1.79 8.45 -16.03
CA ARG A 154 2.07 9.87 -15.76
C ARG A 154 2.06 10.65 -17.07
N ASN A 155 1.36 11.77 -17.13
CA ASN A 155 1.28 12.63 -18.30
C ASN A 155 0.90 11.85 -19.58
N GLY A 156 -0.03 10.90 -19.45
CA GLY A 156 -0.46 10.07 -20.58
C GLY A 156 0.53 8.99 -21.02
N VAL A 157 1.65 8.84 -20.33
CA VAL A 157 2.70 7.85 -20.64
C VAL A 157 2.72 6.77 -19.59
N LYS A 158 2.67 5.51 -20.04
CA LYS A 158 2.83 4.34 -19.16
C LYS A 158 4.30 3.95 -19.10
N GLU A 159 4.82 3.83 -17.90
CA GLU A 159 6.19 3.39 -17.62
C GLU A 159 6.16 2.07 -16.84
N PRO A 160 7.18 1.20 -17.02
CA PRO A 160 7.27 -0.02 -16.21
C PRO A 160 7.32 0.32 -14.72
N PHE A 161 6.51 -0.37 -13.93
CA PHE A 161 6.45 -0.20 -12.49
C PHE A 161 5.84 -1.46 -11.86
N VAL A 162 6.68 -2.28 -11.25
CA VAL A 162 6.27 -3.52 -10.59
C VAL A 162 6.66 -3.41 -9.12
N GLU A 163 5.69 -3.19 -8.25
CA GLU A 163 5.92 -2.91 -6.83
C GLU A 163 6.70 -4.01 -6.12
N ARG A 164 6.35 -5.26 -6.41
CA ARG A 164 7.05 -6.39 -5.81
C ARG A 164 8.54 -6.39 -6.14
N GLU A 165 8.89 -6.17 -7.39
CA GLU A 165 10.28 -6.10 -7.82
C GLU A 165 11.02 -4.93 -7.15
N ILE A 166 10.36 -3.77 -7.08
CA ILE A 166 10.91 -2.58 -6.43
C ILE A 166 11.25 -2.87 -4.96
N VAL A 167 10.32 -3.48 -4.23
CA VAL A 167 10.51 -3.83 -2.82
C VAL A 167 11.62 -4.86 -2.66
N GLU A 168 11.59 -5.93 -3.45
CA GLU A 168 12.56 -7.02 -3.35
C GLU A 168 13.98 -6.55 -3.68
N GLU A 169 14.16 -5.82 -4.78
CA GLU A 169 15.46 -5.30 -5.19
C GLU A 169 16.02 -4.32 -4.16
N TYR A 170 15.20 -3.42 -3.66
CA TYR A 170 15.63 -2.44 -2.65
C TYR A 170 16.02 -3.13 -1.33
N TRP A 171 15.25 -4.10 -0.90
CA TRP A 171 15.54 -4.87 0.31
C TRP A 171 16.83 -5.69 0.19
N GLU A 172 17.07 -6.32 -0.97
CA GLU A 172 18.29 -7.08 -1.22
C GLU A 172 19.55 -6.19 -1.11
N VAL A 173 19.49 -4.95 -1.58
CA VAL A 173 20.59 -3.99 -1.46
C VAL A 173 20.78 -3.55 -0.01
N LYS A 174 19.68 -3.28 0.70
CA LYS A 174 19.70 -2.75 2.06
C LYS A 174 20.23 -3.72 3.11
N LYS A 175 19.94 -5.01 2.98
CA LYS A 175 20.34 -6.01 3.97
C LYS A 175 21.84 -6.39 3.93
N ILE A 176 22.57 -5.87 2.95
CA ILE A 176 24.02 -5.99 2.85
C ILE A 176 24.64 -4.86 3.71
#